data_6ea6752cb6aef6f23af0d179fafa811e
#
_entry.id   6ea6752cb6aef6f23af0d179fafa811e
#
_cell.length_a   1.000
_cell.length_b   1.000
_cell.length_c   1.000
_cell.angle_alpha   90.00
_cell.angle_beta   90.00
_cell.angle_gamma   90.00
#
_symmetry.space_group_name_H-M   'P 1'
#
loop_
_entity.id
_entity.type
_entity.pdbx_description
1 polymer ?
#
loop_
_entity_poly.entity_id
_entity_poly.type
_entity_poly.pdbx_seq_one_letter_code
_entity_poly.pdbx_strand_id
1 'polypeptide(L)'
;GRDTRSFASGLRSALRQDPDVIMVGELRDAETIGIALTAAETGHLVLATLHTQDAAGTVNRILDVLPDRQHVCTQLADCLLGICCQRLLPRCDRVGRVAAFEVLVATPAMRNLIREGRTHQLQSYLQTGARYGMQTMEDAVKALQLRGIIA
;
A
#
# COMPACT_ATOMS: atom_id res chain seq x y z
N GLY A 1 -12.93 -12.09 17.02
CA GLY A 1 -14.04 -13.00 17.16
C GLY A 1 -15.07 -12.67 18.22
N ARG A 2 -14.75 -11.97 19.35
CA ARG A 2 -15.75 -11.65 20.39
C ARG A 2 -16.56 -10.39 20.10
N ASP A 3 -15.96 -9.40 19.45
CA ASP A 3 -16.53 -8.06 19.33
C ASP A 3 -17.13 -7.74 17.95
N THR A 4 -16.82 -8.54 16.92
CA THR A 4 -17.40 -8.38 15.58
C THR A 4 -17.52 -9.73 14.85
N ARG A 5 -18.54 -9.83 13.96
CA ARG A 5 -18.81 -11.05 13.17
C ARG A 5 -17.94 -11.15 11.92
N SER A 6 -17.46 -10.02 11.38
CA SER A 6 -16.56 -9.96 10.23
C SER A 6 -15.74 -8.66 10.25
N PHE A 7 -14.64 -8.60 9.50
CA PHE A 7 -13.86 -7.38 9.30
C PHE A 7 -14.72 -6.26 8.73
N ALA A 8 -15.53 -6.54 7.71
CA ALA A 8 -16.42 -5.57 7.09
C ALA A 8 -17.44 -4.98 8.08
N SER A 9 -18.06 -5.82 8.92
CA SER A 9 -19.02 -5.34 9.93
C SER A 9 -18.35 -4.50 11.02
N GLY A 10 -17.14 -4.88 11.42
CA GLY A 10 -16.31 -4.12 12.35
C GLY A 10 -15.94 -2.75 11.80
N LEU A 11 -15.49 -2.71 10.54
CA LEU A 11 -15.11 -1.47 9.85
C LEU A 11 -16.31 -0.51 9.71
N ARG A 12 -17.49 -1.02 9.29
CA ARG A 12 -18.73 -0.22 9.25
C ARG A 12 -19.12 0.33 10.62
N SER A 13 -18.88 -0.43 11.69
CA SER A 13 -19.16 0.04 13.04
C SER A 13 -18.16 1.08 13.49
N ALA A 14 -16.89 0.95 13.15
CA ALA A 14 -15.85 1.92 13.43
C ALA A 14 -16.13 3.27 12.75
N LEU A 15 -16.55 3.26 11.47
CA LEU A 15 -16.93 4.48 10.73
C LEU A 15 -18.04 5.30 11.41
N ARG A 16 -18.93 4.66 12.16
CA ARG A 16 -19.99 5.37 12.91
C ARG A 16 -19.53 6.00 14.23
N GLN A 17 -18.26 5.82 14.59
CA GLN A 17 -17.65 6.42 15.79
C GLN A 17 -16.87 7.70 15.49
N ASP A 18 -17.00 8.21 14.25
CA ASP A 18 -16.32 9.44 13.79
C ASP A 18 -14.79 9.43 14.03
N PRO A 19 -14.07 8.39 13.58
CA PRO A 19 -12.62 8.29 13.77
C PRO A 19 -11.89 9.12 12.72
N ASP A 20 -10.81 9.81 13.09
CA ASP A 20 -9.91 10.44 12.11
C ASP A 20 -9.03 9.41 11.38
N VAL A 21 -8.65 8.35 12.09
CA VAL A 21 -7.73 7.30 11.58
C VAL A 21 -8.31 5.92 11.80
N ILE A 22 -8.30 5.11 10.77
CA ILE A 22 -8.76 3.73 10.79
C ILE A 22 -7.62 2.81 10.42
N MET A 23 -7.33 1.81 11.25
CA MET A 23 -6.38 0.76 10.91
C MET A 23 -7.11 -0.55 10.61
N VAL A 24 -6.94 -1.03 9.36
CA VAL A 24 -7.43 -2.34 8.92
C VAL A 24 -6.25 -3.31 8.89
N GLY A 25 -6.26 -4.28 9.78
CA GLY A 25 -5.15 -5.23 9.93
C GLY A 25 -4.77 -5.91 8.62
N GLU A 26 -5.76 -6.27 7.80
CA GLU A 26 -5.54 -6.86 6.47
C GLU A 26 -6.75 -6.68 5.55
N LEU A 27 -6.49 -6.34 4.28
CA LEU A 27 -7.47 -6.28 3.20
C LEU A 27 -7.49 -7.61 2.42
N ARG A 28 -8.43 -8.51 2.75
CA ARG A 28 -8.51 -9.85 2.16
C ARG A 28 -9.53 -10.00 1.05
N ASP A 29 -10.66 -9.34 1.18
CA ASP A 29 -11.85 -9.53 0.36
C ASP A 29 -12.38 -8.22 -0.22
N ALA A 30 -13.19 -8.34 -1.28
CA ALA A 30 -13.76 -7.21 -2.00
C ALA A 30 -14.59 -6.28 -1.10
N GLU A 31 -15.34 -6.84 -0.16
CA GLU A 31 -16.20 -6.07 0.74
C GLU A 31 -15.39 -5.16 1.64
N THR A 32 -14.34 -5.70 2.29
CA THR A 32 -13.44 -4.94 3.17
C THR A 32 -12.66 -3.87 2.40
N ILE A 33 -12.16 -4.20 1.18
CA ILE A 33 -11.46 -3.25 0.31
C ILE A 33 -12.40 -2.11 -0.10
N GLY A 34 -13.61 -2.41 -0.53
CA GLY A 34 -14.61 -1.41 -0.94
C GLY A 34 -14.96 -0.44 0.20
N ILE A 35 -15.16 -0.96 1.42
CA ILE A 35 -15.46 -0.13 2.60
C ILE A 35 -14.23 0.74 2.95
N ALA A 36 -13.01 0.21 2.87
CA ALA A 36 -11.79 0.95 3.16
C ALA A 36 -11.57 2.10 2.16
N LEU A 37 -11.81 1.87 0.86
CA LEU A 37 -11.74 2.91 -0.17
C LEU A 37 -12.79 4.00 0.07
N THR A 38 -14.04 3.61 0.34
CA THR A 38 -15.12 4.57 0.66
C THR A 38 -14.77 5.40 1.90
N ALA A 39 -14.22 4.79 2.95
CA ALA A 39 -13.76 5.50 4.14
C ALA A 39 -12.67 6.54 3.81
N ALA A 40 -11.70 6.16 2.96
CA ALA A 40 -10.64 7.07 2.53
C ALA A 40 -11.18 8.25 1.70
N GLU A 41 -12.14 8.01 0.80
CA GLU A 41 -12.81 9.08 0.02
C GLU A 41 -13.62 10.05 0.90
N THR A 42 -14.19 9.55 1.99
CA THR A 42 -14.97 10.36 2.93
C THR A 42 -14.13 11.09 3.97
N GLY A 43 -12.80 11.11 3.82
CA GLY A 43 -11.89 11.94 4.60
C GLY A 43 -11.17 11.26 5.75
N HIS A 44 -11.36 9.95 5.96
CA HIS A 44 -10.63 9.20 6.97
C HIS A 44 -9.23 8.83 6.49
N LEU A 45 -8.23 8.89 7.36
CA LEU A 45 -6.93 8.27 7.09
C LEU A 45 -7.04 6.75 7.32
N VAL A 46 -6.97 5.99 6.23
CA VAL A 46 -7.03 4.53 6.30
C VAL A 46 -5.62 3.95 6.17
N LEU A 47 -5.18 3.23 7.20
CA LEU A 47 -3.96 2.42 7.20
C LEU A 47 -4.37 0.96 7.05
N ALA A 48 -3.82 0.28 6.04
CA ALA A 48 -4.19 -1.12 5.77
C ALA A 48 -2.97 -1.93 5.33
N THR A 49 -3.02 -3.25 5.52
CA THR A 49 -1.99 -4.15 5.01
C THR A 49 -2.53 -5.08 3.93
N LEU A 50 -1.65 -5.43 2.99
CA LEU A 50 -1.87 -6.45 1.96
C LEU A 50 -0.63 -7.33 1.87
N HIS A 51 -0.82 -8.59 1.45
CA HIS A 51 0.28 -9.52 1.19
C HIS A 51 0.69 -9.44 -0.28
N THR A 52 1.51 -8.44 -0.63
CA THR A 52 2.05 -8.19 -1.96
C THR A 52 3.56 -7.97 -1.90
N GLN A 53 4.26 -8.21 -3.01
CA GLN A 53 5.73 -8.14 -3.03
C GLN A 53 6.26 -6.74 -3.35
N ASP A 54 5.48 -5.94 -4.11
CA ASP A 54 5.86 -4.62 -4.59
C ASP A 54 4.64 -3.68 -4.68
N ALA A 55 4.89 -2.41 -4.91
CA ALA A 55 3.86 -1.37 -4.95
C ALA A 55 2.91 -1.53 -6.17
N ALA A 56 3.43 -1.93 -7.33
CA ALA A 56 2.60 -2.16 -8.52
C ALA A 56 1.67 -3.35 -8.32
N GLY A 57 2.17 -4.44 -7.73
CA GLY A 57 1.39 -5.60 -7.34
C GLY A 57 0.32 -5.28 -6.29
N THR A 58 0.61 -4.35 -5.37
CA THR A 58 -0.38 -3.84 -4.40
C THR A 58 -1.55 -3.16 -5.11
N VAL A 59 -1.25 -2.24 -6.03
CA VAL A 59 -2.28 -1.55 -6.83
C VAL A 59 -3.10 -2.56 -7.63
N ASN A 60 -2.44 -3.47 -8.38
CA ASN A 60 -3.13 -4.49 -9.17
C ASN A 60 -4.02 -5.37 -8.30
N ARG A 61 -3.55 -5.80 -7.13
CA ARG A 61 -4.34 -6.63 -6.21
C ARG A 61 -5.65 -5.95 -5.79
N ILE A 62 -5.63 -4.65 -5.53
CA ILE A 62 -6.83 -3.88 -5.19
C ILE A 62 -7.77 -3.80 -6.41
N LEU A 63 -7.22 -3.51 -7.60
CA LEU A 63 -7.98 -3.37 -8.83
C LEU A 63 -8.62 -4.67 -9.30
N ASP A 64 -7.99 -5.81 -9.05
CA ASP A 64 -8.45 -7.13 -9.55
C ASP A 64 -9.51 -7.77 -8.66
N VAL A 65 -9.63 -7.34 -7.40
CA VAL A 65 -10.58 -7.91 -6.44
C VAL A 65 -11.99 -7.30 -6.59
N LEU A 66 -12.08 -6.05 -7.08
CA LEU A 66 -13.34 -5.32 -7.19
C LEU A 66 -13.91 -5.40 -8.64
N PRO A 67 -15.24 -5.46 -8.79
CA PRO A 67 -15.86 -5.76 -10.10
C PRO A 67 -15.73 -4.64 -11.14
N ASP A 68 -15.78 -3.38 -10.73
CA ASP A 68 -15.66 -2.22 -11.63
C ASP A 68 -14.25 -1.62 -11.58
N ARG A 69 -13.34 -2.22 -12.37
CA ARG A 69 -11.93 -1.81 -12.42
C ARG A 69 -11.75 -0.32 -12.71
N GLN A 70 -12.52 0.26 -13.64
CA GLN A 70 -12.35 1.67 -14.01
C GLN A 70 -12.77 2.62 -12.88
N HIS A 71 -13.86 2.32 -12.21
CA HIS A 71 -14.31 3.06 -11.05
C HIS A 71 -13.27 2.98 -9.93
N VAL A 72 -12.77 1.78 -9.65
CA VAL A 72 -11.76 1.54 -8.61
C VAL A 72 -10.43 2.24 -8.92
N CYS A 73 -10.00 2.29 -10.20
CA CYS A 73 -8.83 3.07 -10.62
C CYS A 73 -8.96 4.54 -10.25
N THR A 74 -10.13 5.14 -10.52
CA THR A 74 -10.40 6.55 -10.18
C THR A 74 -10.40 6.75 -8.68
N GLN A 75 -11.16 5.94 -7.96
CA GLN A 75 -11.29 6.00 -6.51
C GLN A 75 -9.94 5.86 -5.80
N LEU A 76 -9.15 4.82 -6.17
CA LEU A 76 -7.82 4.60 -5.62
C LEU A 76 -6.86 5.75 -5.95
N ALA A 77 -6.90 6.27 -7.19
CA ALA A 77 -6.06 7.40 -7.59
C ALA A 77 -6.35 8.66 -6.78
N ASP A 78 -7.60 8.87 -6.36
CA ASP A 78 -8.00 10.06 -5.61
C ASP A 78 -7.63 9.96 -4.12
N CYS A 79 -7.76 8.79 -3.51
CA CYS A 79 -7.52 8.63 -2.06
C CYS A 79 -6.14 8.08 -1.68
N LEU A 80 -5.41 7.37 -2.57
CA LEU A 80 -4.11 6.78 -2.22
C LEU A 80 -3.10 7.86 -1.83
N LEU A 81 -2.43 7.68 -0.71
CA LEU A 81 -1.33 8.54 -0.24
C LEU A 81 0.04 7.92 -0.51
N GLY A 82 0.19 6.63 -0.28
CA GLY A 82 1.43 5.91 -0.52
C GLY A 82 1.31 4.42 -0.25
N ILE A 83 2.34 3.68 -0.66
CA ILE A 83 2.49 2.25 -0.44
C ILE A 83 3.89 2.00 0.11
N CYS A 84 3.99 1.20 1.15
CA CYS A 84 5.25 0.77 1.74
C CYS A 84 5.31 -0.75 1.71
N CYS A 85 6.18 -1.32 0.86
CA CYS A 85 6.43 -2.75 0.81
C CYS A 85 7.67 -3.10 1.63
N GLN A 86 7.62 -4.18 2.39
CA GLN A 86 8.68 -4.58 3.32
C GLN A 86 9.24 -5.95 2.95
N ARG A 87 10.57 -6.06 2.98
CA ARG A 87 11.30 -7.33 2.93
C ARG A 87 12.22 -7.46 4.13
N LEU A 88 12.16 -8.59 4.83
CA LEU A 88 13.08 -8.90 5.93
C LEU A 88 14.26 -9.73 5.41
N LEU A 89 15.47 -9.19 5.55
CA LEU A 89 16.71 -9.78 5.07
C LEU A 89 17.58 -10.23 6.26
N PRO A 90 18.29 -11.37 6.14
CA PRO A 90 19.24 -11.80 7.17
C PRO A 90 20.38 -10.79 7.26
N ARG A 91 20.80 -10.47 8.46
CA ARG A 91 21.96 -9.63 8.72
C ARG A 91 23.24 -10.47 8.67
N CYS A 92 24.36 -9.85 8.22
CA CYS A 92 25.68 -10.45 8.27
C CYS A 92 26.56 -9.87 9.39
N ASP A 93 26.20 -8.70 9.94
CA ASP A 93 26.96 -8.02 10.99
C ASP A 93 26.59 -8.46 12.43
N ARG A 94 25.41 -9.06 12.60
CA ARG A 94 24.90 -9.60 13.88
C ARG A 94 23.73 -10.54 13.66
N VAL A 95 23.36 -11.28 14.69
CA VAL A 95 22.17 -12.16 14.65
C VAL A 95 20.90 -11.32 14.46
N GLY A 96 20.00 -11.79 13.58
CA GLY A 96 18.70 -11.20 13.34
C GLY A 96 18.45 -10.82 11.87
N ARG A 97 17.42 -10.01 11.67
CA ARG A 97 17.00 -9.53 10.35
C ARG A 97 16.94 -8.00 10.34
N VAL A 98 17.05 -7.43 9.15
CA VAL A 98 16.84 -6.02 8.87
C VAL A 98 15.76 -5.86 7.83
N ALA A 99 14.92 -4.83 7.96
CA ALA A 99 13.92 -4.53 6.96
C ALA A 99 14.50 -3.66 5.85
N ALA A 100 14.25 -4.05 4.59
CA ALA A 100 14.35 -3.19 3.42
C ALA A 100 12.93 -2.77 3.02
N PHE A 101 12.79 -1.53 2.57
CA PHE A 101 11.49 -0.97 2.20
C PHE A 101 11.51 -0.44 0.77
N GLU A 102 10.48 -0.80 -0.01
CA GLU A 102 10.10 -0.06 -1.19
C GLU A 102 9.03 0.95 -0.79
N VAL A 103 9.17 2.19 -1.25
CA VAL A 103 8.26 3.29 -0.88
C VAL A 103 7.77 3.97 -2.15
N LEU A 104 6.47 3.92 -2.39
CA LEU A 104 5.77 4.67 -3.42
C LEU A 104 5.00 5.83 -2.77
N VAL A 105 5.17 7.04 -3.28
CA VAL A 105 4.38 8.21 -2.90
C VAL A 105 3.41 8.54 -4.03
N ALA A 106 2.14 8.74 -3.71
CA ALA A 106 1.09 9.02 -4.70
C ALA A 106 1.14 10.47 -5.19
N THR A 107 2.19 10.81 -5.94
CA THR A 107 2.31 12.10 -6.63
C THR A 107 1.22 12.24 -7.70
N PRO A 108 0.92 13.46 -8.22
CA PRO A 108 -0.04 13.65 -9.30
C PRO A 108 0.22 12.76 -10.52
N ALA A 109 1.49 12.53 -10.88
CA ALA A 109 1.87 11.65 -11.99
C ALA A 109 1.52 10.18 -11.68
N MET A 110 1.81 9.71 -10.46
CA MET A 110 1.43 8.35 -10.01
C MET A 110 -0.08 8.16 -10.00
N ARG A 111 -0.82 9.13 -9.45
CA ARG A 111 -2.29 9.11 -9.44
C ARG A 111 -2.86 9.01 -10.85
N ASN A 112 -2.29 9.74 -11.82
CA ASN A 112 -2.72 9.69 -13.21
C ASN A 112 -2.50 8.30 -13.83
N LEU A 113 -1.34 7.69 -13.61
CA LEU A 113 -1.07 6.32 -14.08
C LEU A 113 -2.06 5.30 -13.50
N ILE A 114 -2.40 5.42 -12.22
CA ILE A 114 -3.39 4.55 -11.57
C ILE A 114 -4.77 4.79 -12.19
N ARG A 115 -5.20 6.03 -12.38
CA ARG A 115 -6.50 6.40 -12.97
C ARG A 115 -6.67 5.86 -14.38
N GLU A 116 -5.58 5.86 -15.17
CA GLU A 116 -5.56 5.32 -16.53
C GLU A 116 -5.34 3.79 -16.59
N GLY A 117 -5.20 3.12 -15.45
CA GLY A 117 -4.91 1.68 -15.37
C GLY A 117 -3.52 1.27 -15.86
N ARG A 118 -2.59 2.22 -16.02
CA ARG A 118 -1.22 2.00 -16.51
C ARG A 118 -0.28 1.55 -15.40
N THR A 119 -0.68 0.57 -14.63
CA THR A 119 0.05 0.09 -13.45
C THR A 119 1.44 -0.44 -13.76
N HIS A 120 1.67 -0.95 -14.98
CA HIS A 120 2.98 -1.41 -15.46
C HIS A 120 4.04 -0.30 -15.54
N GLN A 121 3.63 0.98 -15.59
CA GLN A 121 4.55 2.13 -15.62
C GLN A 121 4.93 2.64 -14.21
N LEU A 122 4.26 2.17 -13.15
CA LEU A 122 4.51 2.61 -11.78
C LEU A 122 5.96 2.37 -11.36
N GLN A 123 6.53 1.22 -11.75
CA GLN A 123 7.92 0.88 -11.41
C GLN A 123 8.93 1.86 -11.99
N SER A 124 8.76 2.27 -13.25
CA SER A 124 9.65 3.26 -13.89
C SER A 124 9.59 4.63 -13.22
N TYR A 125 8.38 5.05 -12.79
CA TYR A 125 8.21 6.28 -12.05
C TYR A 125 8.80 6.22 -10.64
N LEU A 126 8.69 5.07 -10.00
CA LEU A 126 9.26 4.83 -8.66
C LEU A 126 10.79 4.98 -8.71
N GLN A 127 11.47 4.44 -9.73
CA GLN A 127 12.92 4.57 -9.94
C GLN A 127 13.39 6.03 -10.05
N THR A 128 12.58 6.91 -10.62
CA THR A 128 12.93 8.32 -10.81
C THR A 128 12.38 9.23 -9.72
N GLY A 129 11.66 8.69 -8.76
CA GLY A 129 10.89 9.41 -7.76
C GLY A 129 11.64 9.78 -6.47
N ALA A 130 12.96 9.61 -6.40
CA ALA A 130 13.75 9.83 -5.17
C ALA A 130 13.53 11.22 -4.54
N ARG A 131 13.37 12.28 -5.35
CA ARG A 131 13.07 13.64 -4.87
C ARG A 131 11.75 13.78 -4.11
N TYR A 132 10.85 12.81 -4.27
CA TYR A 132 9.55 12.76 -3.58
C TYR A 132 9.56 11.79 -2.39
N GLY A 133 10.73 11.24 -2.03
CA GLY A 133 10.87 10.24 -0.98
C GLY A 133 10.55 8.82 -1.44
N MET A 134 10.45 8.57 -2.75
CA MET A 134 10.28 7.22 -3.28
C MET A 134 11.59 6.45 -3.24
N GLN A 135 11.50 5.14 -3.06
CA GLN A 135 12.64 4.23 -3.02
C GLN A 135 12.24 2.88 -3.58
N THR A 136 13.05 2.32 -4.47
CA THR A 136 12.85 0.94 -4.93
C THR A 136 13.34 -0.07 -3.90
N MET A 137 12.83 -1.29 -3.95
CA MET A 137 13.36 -2.38 -3.11
C MET A 137 14.84 -2.64 -3.40
N GLU A 138 15.25 -2.52 -4.67
CA GLU A 138 16.64 -2.70 -5.09
C GLU A 138 17.56 -1.66 -4.46
N ASP A 139 17.18 -0.38 -4.48
CA ASP A 139 17.95 0.69 -3.85
C ASP A 139 18.06 0.51 -2.33
N ALA A 140 16.97 0.08 -1.69
CA ALA A 140 16.97 -0.22 -0.26
C ALA A 140 17.94 -1.36 0.09
N VAL A 141 17.94 -2.44 -0.69
CA VAL A 141 18.84 -3.58 -0.53
C VAL A 141 20.29 -3.12 -0.74
N LYS A 142 20.56 -2.41 -1.82
CA LYS A 142 21.88 -1.87 -2.15
C LYS A 142 22.45 -0.98 -1.05
N ALA A 143 21.62 -0.12 -0.47
CA ALA A 143 22.02 0.73 0.65
C ALA A 143 22.39 -0.08 1.88
N LEU A 144 21.71 -1.19 2.16
CA LEU A 144 22.06 -2.09 3.28
C LEU A 144 23.34 -2.87 3.01
N GLN A 145 23.61 -3.27 1.77
CA GLN A 145 24.87 -3.90 1.35
C GLN A 145 26.04 -2.95 1.49
N LEU A 146 25.93 -1.72 0.98
CA LEU A 146 26.99 -0.70 1.10
C LEU A 146 27.33 -0.36 2.56
N ARG A 147 26.38 -0.52 3.47
CA ARG A 147 26.58 -0.35 4.91
C ARG A 147 27.13 -1.60 5.61
N GLY A 148 27.36 -2.71 4.88
CA GLY A 148 27.83 -3.98 5.44
C GLY A 148 26.85 -4.65 6.39
N ILE A 149 25.55 -4.35 6.28
CA ILE A 149 24.52 -4.92 7.15
C ILE A 149 24.03 -6.26 6.62
N ILE A 150 23.98 -6.41 5.29
CA ILE A 150 23.64 -7.65 4.58
C ILE A 150 24.72 -7.99 3.55
N ALA A 151 24.78 -9.25 3.14
CA ALA A 151 25.71 -9.72 2.13
C ALA A 151 25.30 -9.28 0.71
#